data_45cd0f73c3d2422d5e42edc324f077c7
#
_entry.id   45cd0f73c3d2422d5e42edc324f077c7
#
_cell.length_a   1.000
_cell.length_b   1.000
_cell.length_c   1.000
_cell.angle_alpha   90.00
_cell.angle_beta   90.00
_cell.angle_gamma   90.00
#
_symmetry.space_group_name_H-M   'P 1'
#
loop_
_entity.id
_entity.type
_entity.pdbx_description
1 polymer ?
#
loop_
_entity_poly.entity_id
_entity_poly.type
_entity_poly.pdbx_seq_one_letter_code
_entity_poly.pdbx_strand_id
1 'polypeptide(L)'
;MRSFTMKSIAVVAMIFSTIAVSAAELGVSIESAFPNLRIARPIVITHAGDGSNRIFVASQLGSVHIFEKNSEVEESAVFFDHEELVTYKDKENEEGLLGFAMHPNYKETGEFFLFYTTADAEHTSVVSRFRVSKDDPNKADPTYEEELIRIPQPFWNHNGGTLAFGPDGYLYIALGDGGKGGDPMKNGQNLSTLNGSILRIDVDHKDEGKNYAVPKSNPFVKTKGAKPEIYAYGFRNVWRLSFDRLTGTFYAADVGQKLWEEI
;
A
#
# COMPACT_ATOMS: atom_id res chain seq x y z
N MET A 1 -70.37 4.53 58.49
CA MET A 1 -69.05 3.89 58.65
C MET A 1 -68.66 3.29 57.28
N ARG A 2 -67.73 3.95 56.59
CA ARG A 2 -67.18 3.43 55.33
C ARG A 2 -65.69 3.13 55.57
N SER A 3 -65.36 1.86 55.43
CA SER A 3 -64.03 1.30 55.55
C SER A 3 -63.23 1.68 54.32
N PHE A 4 -62.09 2.32 54.51
CA PHE A 4 -61.10 2.56 53.48
C PHE A 4 -60.08 1.42 53.50
N THR A 5 -60.04 0.64 52.45
CA THR A 5 -58.98 -0.37 52.22
C THR A 5 -57.82 0.29 51.52
N MET A 6 -56.68 0.36 52.20
CA MET A 6 -55.41 0.76 51.65
C MET A 6 -54.85 -0.35 50.73
N LYS A 7 -54.68 -0.03 49.45
CA LYS A 7 -53.93 -0.90 48.51
C LYS A 7 -52.45 -0.59 48.61
N SER A 8 -51.68 -1.56 49.05
CA SER A 8 -50.23 -1.50 49.05
C SER A 8 -49.71 -1.57 47.62
N ILE A 9 -48.98 -0.55 47.18
CA ILE A 9 -48.26 -0.55 45.92
C ILE A 9 -46.87 -1.08 46.23
N ALA A 10 -46.56 -2.27 45.72
CA ALA A 10 -45.18 -2.80 45.74
C ALA A 10 -44.38 -2.15 44.62
N VAL A 11 -43.38 -1.36 44.99
CA VAL A 11 -42.38 -0.81 44.06
C VAL A 11 -41.31 -1.87 43.86
N VAL A 12 -41.26 -2.46 42.67
CA VAL A 12 -40.18 -3.36 42.25
C VAL A 12 -39.03 -2.49 41.75
N ALA A 13 -37.98 -2.34 42.58
CA ALA A 13 -36.74 -1.71 42.16
C ALA A 13 -35.94 -2.68 41.25
N MET A 14 -35.94 -2.42 39.96
CA MET A 14 -34.99 -3.09 39.03
C MET A 14 -33.58 -2.55 39.27
N ILE A 15 -32.74 -3.37 39.87
CA ILE A 15 -31.30 -3.11 39.96
C ILE A 15 -30.69 -3.45 38.60
N PHE A 16 -30.41 -2.43 37.79
CA PHE A 16 -29.54 -2.58 36.62
C PHE A 16 -28.09 -2.71 37.13
N SER A 17 -27.61 -3.93 37.20
CA SER A 17 -26.18 -4.19 37.36
C SER A 17 -25.47 -3.87 36.02
N THR A 18 -24.88 -2.69 35.93
CA THR A 18 -23.93 -2.36 34.84
C THR A 18 -22.69 -3.20 35.06
N ILE A 19 -22.55 -4.27 34.26
CA ILE A 19 -21.29 -4.97 34.12
C ILE A 19 -20.36 -3.99 33.38
N ALA A 20 -19.52 -3.29 34.12
CA ALA A 20 -18.38 -2.57 33.53
C ALA A 20 -17.44 -3.66 32.96
N VAL A 21 -17.47 -3.86 31.65
CA VAL A 21 -16.40 -4.59 30.97
C VAL A 21 -15.17 -3.69 31.06
N SER A 22 -14.30 -3.98 32.01
CA SER A 22 -12.96 -3.43 32.04
C SER A 22 -12.27 -3.92 30.76
N ALA A 23 -12.13 -3.04 29.77
CA ALA A 23 -11.17 -3.25 28.69
C ALA A 23 -9.81 -3.39 29.40
N ALA A 24 -9.24 -4.59 29.40
CA ALA A 24 -7.86 -4.76 29.78
C ALA A 24 -7.06 -3.75 28.95
N GLU A 25 -6.37 -2.81 29.62
CA GLU A 25 -5.39 -1.97 28.93
C GLU A 25 -4.40 -2.92 28.28
N LEU A 26 -4.43 -3.00 26.95
CA LEU A 26 -3.37 -3.61 26.19
C LEU A 26 -2.14 -2.80 26.56
N GLY A 27 -1.21 -3.39 27.33
CA GLY A 27 0.03 -2.74 27.76
C GLY A 27 0.97 -2.51 26.57
N VAL A 28 0.51 -1.64 25.62
CA VAL A 28 1.23 -1.29 24.40
C VAL A 28 1.79 0.11 24.59
N SER A 29 3.10 0.25 24.39
CA SER A 29 3.79 1.55 24.30
C SER A 29 4.27 1.79 22.88
N ILE A 30 4.38 3.06 22.50
CA ILE A 30 4.98 3.47 21.22
C ILE A 30 6.35 4.06 21.53
N GLU A 31 7.38 3.53 20.89
CA GLU A 31 8.76 3.99 21.01
C GLU A 31 9.31 4.35 19.64
N SER A 32 10.21 5.35 19.58
CA SER A 32 10.94 5.67 18.35
C SER A 32 11.96 4.57 18.06
N ALA A 33 11.81 3.89 16.93
CA ALA A 33 12.71 2.81 16.53
C ALA A 33 14.11 3.32 16.11
N PHE A 34 14.18 4.52 15.54
CA PHE A 34 15.40 5.16 15.04
C PHE A 34 15.37 6.66 15.39
N PRO A 35 15.62 7.01 16.69
CA PRO A 35 15.38 8.38 17.18
C PRO A 35 16.32 9.42 16.56
N ASN A 36 17.51 9.01 16.12
CA ASN A 36 18.54 9.90 15.61
C ASN A 36 18.48 10.04 14.07
N LEU A 37 17.77 9.14 13.38
CA LEU A 37 17.70 9.13 11.92
C LEU A 37 16.65 10.12 11.40
N ARG A 38 16.97 10.82 10.33
CA ARG A 38 16.05 11.73 9.63
C ARG A 38 16.08 11.44 8.13
N ILE A 39 14.92 11.07 7.58
CA ILE A 39 14.71 10.90 6.14
C ILE A 39 13.52 11.78 5.76
N ALA A 40 13.65 12.56 4.69
CA ALA A 40 12.58 13.43 4.22
C ALA A 40 11.44 12.60 3.63
N ARG A 41 10.20 12.92 3.99
CA ARG A 41 8.97 12.31 3.45
C ARG A 41 9.02 10.77 3.33
N PRO A 42 9.32 10.04 4.42
CA PRO A 42 9.37 8.58 4.38
C PRO A 42 7.98 8.02 4.11
N ILE A 43 7.85 7.10 3.16
CA ILE A 43 6.55 6.56 2.75
C ILE A 43 6.45 5.04 2.93
N VAL A 44 7.54 4.32 2.76
CA VAL A 44 7.61 2.87 2.98
C VAL A 44 8.85 2.55 3.76
N ILE A 45 8.72 1.69 4.78
CA ILE A 45 9.83 1.04 5.47
C ILE A 45 9.71 -0.48 5.29
N THR A 46 10.80 -1.13 4.91
CA THR A 46 10.82 -2.57 4.67
C THR A 46 12.22 -3.16 4.86
N HIS A 47 12.33 -4.48 4.68
CA HIS A 47 13.59 -5.22 4.67
C HIS A 47 13.60 -6.21 3.51
N ALA A 48 14.79 -6.61 3.07
CA ALA A 48 14.93 -7.52 1.93
C ALA A 48 14.56 -8.99 2.23
N GLY A 49 14.45 -9.37 3.49
CA GLY A 49 14.20 -10.78 3.87
C GLY A 49 15.39 -11.72 3.62
N ASP A 50 16.55 -11.19 3.26
CA ASP A 50 17.77 -11.89 2.87
C ASP A 50 18.70 -12.28 4.05
N GLY A 51 18.30 -11.90 5.26
CA GLY A 51 19.07 -12.12 6.49
C GLY A 51 20.18 -11.09 6.74
N SER A 52 20.30 -10.05 5.91
CA SER A 52 21.34 -9.03 6.01
C SER A 52 21.15 -8.01 7.14
N ASN A 53 20.00 -8.03 7.83
CA ASN A 53 19.64 -7.07 8.87
C ASN A 53 19.58 -5.59 8.38
N ARG A 54 19.39 -5.37 7.09
CA ARG A 54 19.30 -4.05 6.49
C ARG A 54 17.84 -3.59 6.43
N ILE A 55 17.65 -2.29 6.70
CA ILE A 55 16.36 -1.60 6.59
C ILE A 55 16.43 -0.69 5.37
N PHE A 56 15.34 -0.66 4.62
CA PHE A 56 15.16 0.20 3.46
C PHE A 56 13.99 1.14 3.71
N VAL A 57 14.17 2.41 3.38
CA VAL A 57 13.12 3.44 3.50
C VAL A 57 13.01 4.19 2.18
N ALA A 58 11.84 4.07 1.54
CA ALA A 58 11.52 4.87 0.37
C ALA A 58 11.04 6.26 0.79
N SER A 59 11.63 7.29 0.19
CA SER A 59 11.21 8.67 0.28
C SER A 59 10.26 8.99 -0.87
N GLN A 60 9.17 9.68 -0.60
CA GLN A 60 8.23 10.13 -1.64
C GLN A 60 8.90 10.98 -2.72
N LEU A 61 10.05 11.59 -2.41
CA LEU A 61 10.80 12.43 -3.33
C LEU A 61 11.47 11.64 -4.47
N GLY A 62 11.60 10.31 -4.37
CA GLY A 62 12.13 9.44 -5.42
C GLY A 62 13.37 8.64 -5.00
N SER A 63 13.88 8.82 -3.78
CA SER A 63 15.05 8.07 -3.30
C SER A 63 14.67 6.91 -2.39
N VAL A 64 15.52 5.87 -2.34
CA VAL A 64 15.45 4.77 -1.38
C VAL A 64 16.71 4.79 -0.54
N HIS A 65 16.54 4.92 0.77
CA HIS A 65 17.59 4.91 1.76
C HIS A 65 17.81 3.52 2.33
N ILE A 66 19.05 3.23 2.74
CA ILE A 66 19.44 1.96 3.35
C ILE A 66 20.30 2.21 4.59
N PHE A 67 20.07 1.40 5.64
CA PHE A 67 20.88 1.41 6.86
C PHE A 67 20.77 0.07 7.60
N GLU A 68 21.68 -0.20 8.52
CA GLU A 68 21.61 -1.36 9.40
C GLU A 68 20.52 -1.17 10.45
N LYS A 69 19.82 -2.25 10.81
CA LYS A 69 18.81 -2.25 11.89
C LYS A 69 19.48 -2.07 13.24
N ASN A 70 19.79 -0.82 13.57
CA ASN A 70 20.38 -0.38 14.82
C ASN A 70 19.64 0.88 15.30
N SER A 71 19.14 0.90 16.53
CA SER A 71 18.43 2.05 17.12
C SER A 71 19.29 3.32 17.19
N GLU A 72 20.60 3.16 17.29
CA GLU A 72 21.57 4.26 17.42
C GLU A 72 22.01 4.84 16.06
N VAL A 73 21.45 4.35 14.95
CA VAL A 73 21.82 4.85 13.62
C VAL A 73 21.50 6.34 13.50
N GLU A 74 22.46 7.11 13.00
CA GLU A 74 22.35 8.57 12.82
C GLU A 74 22.20 8.94 11.34
N GLU A 75 22.75 8.12 10.43
CA GLU A 75 22.79 8.39 8.99
C GLU A 75 22.32 7.17 8.20
N SER A 76 21.77 7.43 7.02
CA SER A 76 21.45 6.40 6.01
C SER A 76 22.26 6.64 4.75
N ALA A 77 22.63 5.56 4.06
CA ALA A 77 23.14 5.65 2.70
C ALA A 77 21.96 5.71 1.70
N VAL A 78 22.22 6.24 0.50
CA VAL A 78 21.28 6.16 -0.62
C VAL A 78 21.52 4.83 -1.33
N PHE A 79 20.50 3.96 -1.29
CA PHE A 79 20.46 2.69 -2.01
C PHE A 79 20.12 2.89 -3.48
N PHE A 80 19.13 3.74 -3.76
CA PHE A 80 18.67 4.08 -5.10
C PHE A 80 18.20 5.54 -5.16
N ASP A 81 18.60 6.24 -6.19
CA ASP A 81 18.19 7.62 -6.47
C ASP A 81 17.50 7.68 -7.83
N HIS A 82 16.24 8.08 -7.81
CA HIS A 82 15.37 8.22 -8.97
C HIS A 82 14.64 9.58 -8.96
N GLU A 83 15.14 10.54 -8.18
CA GLU A 83 14.46 11.82 -7.92
C GLU A 83 14.22 12.62 -9.22
N GLU A 84 15.15 12.58 -10.19
CA GLU A 84 14.99 13.26 -11.47
C GLU A 84 13.86 12.68 -12.35
N LEU A 85 13.46 11.42 -12.14
CA LEU A 85 12.45 10.72 -12.92
C LEU A 85 11.09 10.68 -12.22
N VAL A 86 11.00 11.19 -10.99
CA VAL A 86 9.78 11.19 -10.17
C VAL A 86 9.18 12.59 -10.10
N THR A 87 7.91 12.71 -10.42
CA THR A 87 7.15 13.94 -10.18
C THR A 87 6.70 14.01 -8.74
N TYR A 88 7.11 15.05 -8.03
CA TYR A 88 6.60 15.42 -6.71
C TYR A 88 6.42 16.93 -6.61
N LYS A 89 5.30 17.37 -6.04
CA LYS A 89 5.02 18.79 -5.77
C LYS A 89 4.32 18.93 -4.42
N ASP A 90 4.73 19.89 -3.60
CA ASP A 90 4.14 20.11 -2.27
C ASP A 90 2.62 20.38 -2.28
N LYS A 91 2.11 21.01 -3.34
CA LYS A 91 0.68 21.33 -3.48
C LYS A 91 -0.14 20.17 -4.08
N GLU A 92 0.50 19.31 -4.84
CA GLU A 92 -0.05 18.10 -5.48
C GLU A 92 0.64 16.88 -4.86
N ASN A 93 0.54 16.78 -3.54
CA ASN A 93 1.41 15.95 -2.70
C ASN A 93 0.99 14.46 -2.60
N GLU A 94 0.10 13.99 -3.45
CA GLU A 94 -0.19 12.56 -3.57
C GLU A 94 0.64 11.90 -4.68
N GLU A 95 1.30 12.67 -5.54
CA GLU A 95 2.29 12.16 -6.50
C GLU A 95 3.65 11.92 -5.84
N GLY A 96 4.52 11.20 -6.51
CA GLY A 96 5.85 10.87 -6.01
C GLY A 96 6.22 9.40 -6.16
N LEU A 97 7.25 8.97 -5.43
CA LEU A 97 7.53 7.55 -5.19
C LEU A 97 6.58 7.06 -4.09
N LEU A 98 5.62 6.19 -4.43
CA LEU A 98 4.50 5.82 -3.58
C LEU A 98 4.55 4.37 -3.09
N GLY A 99 5.25 3.50 -3.81
CA GLY A 99 5.36 2.08 -3.46
C GLY A 99 6.76 1.53 -3.64
N PHE A 100 7.11 0.61 -2.75
CA PHE A 100 8.36 -0.11 -2.78
C PHE A 100 8.16 -1.53 -2.25
N ALA A 101 8.54 -2.53 -3.01
CA ALA A 101 8.48 -3.93 -2.60
C ALA A 101 9.72 -4.69 -3.06
N MET A 102 10.30 -5.49 -2.16
CA MET A 102 11.34 -6.46 -2.49
C MET A 102 10.70 -7.70 -3.08
N HIS A 103 11.36 -8.31 -4.06
CA HIS A 103 10.96 -9.63 -4.54
C HIS A 103 10.99 -10.66 -3.40
N PRO A 104 10.04 -11.61 -3.29
CA PRO A 104 10.06 -12.63 -2.22
C PRO A 104 11.38 -13.41 -2.16
N ASN A 105 11.99 -13.63 -3.33
CA ASN A 105 13.29 -14.29 -3.47
C ASN A 105 14.43 -13.27 -3.73
N TYR A 106 14.37 -12.09 -3.10
CA TYR A 106 15.35 -11.01 -3.31
C TYR A 106 16.80 -11.48 -3.16
N LYS A 107 17.07 -12.37 -2.23
CA LYS A 107 18.40 -12.93 -2.00
C LYS A 107 19.00 -13.55 -3.26
N GLU A 108 18.16 -14.18 -4.10
CA GLU A 108 18.57 -14.86 -5.31
C GLU A 108 18.45 -13.96 -6.56
N THR A 109 17.40 -13.14 -6.61
CA THR A 109 17.08 -12.33 -7.79
C THR A 109 17.72 -10.94 -7.75
N GLY A 110 17.90 -10.38 -6.55
CA GLY A 110 18.29 -8.98 -6.35
C GLY A 110 17.24 -7.99 -6.85
N GLU A 111 16.01 -8.44 -7.11
CA GLU A 111 14.98 -7.62 -7.73
C GLU A 111 14.12 -6.90 -6.70
N PHE A 112 13.73 -5.67 -7.03
CA PHE A 112 12.77 -4.87 -6.28
C PHE A 112 11.89 -4.07 -7.23
N PHE A 113 10.78 -3.57 -6.71
CA PHE A 113 9.74 -2.91 -7.51
C PHE A 113 9.40 -1.56 -6.90
N LEU A 114 9.24 -0.56 -7.75
CA LEU A 114 8.78 0.76 -7.38
C LEU A 114 7.47 1.09 -8.09
N PHE A 115 6.60 1.79 -7.37
CA PHE A 115 5.46 2.51 -7.94
C PHE A 115 5.73 4.00 -7.77
N TYR A 116 5.75 4.74 -8.84
CA TYR A 116 6.04 6.18 -8.81
C TYR A 116 5.27 6.93 -9.88
N THR A 117 5.08 8.24 -9.69
CA THR A 117 4.57 9.14 -10.73
C THR A 117 5.73 9.65 -11.55
N THR A 118 5.74 9.37 -12.85
CA THR A 118 6.87 9.71 -13.73
C THR A 118 6.91 11.20 -14.09
N ALA A 119 8.11 11.74 -14.28
CA ALA A 119 8.32 13.11 -14.73
C ALA A 119 8.17 13.29 -16.25
N ASP A 120 8.18 12.20 -17.03
CA ASP A 120 8.09 12.25 -18.49
C ASP A 120 6.64 12.38 -19.03
N ALA A 121 5.63 12.18 -18.17
CA ALA A 121 4.23 12.29 -18.53
C ALA A 121 3.38 12.79 -17.36
N GLU A 122 2.54 13.80 -17.61
CA GLU A 122 1.67 14.39 -16.58
C GLU A 122 0.75 13.33 -15.96
N HIS A 123 0.64 13.34 -14.63
CA HIS A 123 -0.25 12.47 -13.84
C HIS A 123 -0.19 10.99 -14.26
N THR A 124 1.00 10.48 -14.54
CA THR A 124 1.16 9.10 -14.99
C THR A 124 1.94 8.29 -13.98
N SER A 125 1.29 7.24 -13.44
CA SER A 125 1.92 6.28 -12.55
C SER A 125 2.61 5.17 -13.33
N VAL A 126 3.77 4.74 -12.82
CA VAL A 126 4.57 3.66 -13.42
C VAL A 126 4.91 2.64 -12.34
N VAL A 127 4.81 1.37 -12.70
CA VAL A 127 5.37 0.28 -11.90
C VAL A 127 6.53 -0.31 -12.68
N SER A 128 7.72 -0.25 -12.09
CA SER A 128 8.94 -0.78 -12.70
C SER A 128 9.65 -1.76 -11.80
N ARG A 129 10.37 -2.68 -12.44
CA ARG A 129 11.33 -3.60 -11.83
C ARG A 129 12.71 -3.01 -11.91
N PHE A 130 13.45 -3.11 -10.82
CA PHE A 130 14.85 -2.72 -10.67
C PHE A 130 15.68 -3.87 -10.11
N ARG A 131 17.00 -3.71 -10.08
CA ARG A 131 17.91 -4.70 -9.51
C ARG A 131 18.96 -4.05 -8.62
N VAL A 132 19.43 -4.83 -7.66
CA VAL A 132 20.62 -4.50 -6.89
C VAL A 132 21.86 -4.53 -7.81
N SER A 133 22.83 -3.66 -7.54
CA SER A 133 24.12 -3.69 -8.22
C SER A 133 24.84 -5.01 -7.98
N LYS A 134 25.54 -5.49 -9.00
CA LYS A 134 26.39 -6.71 -8.89
C LYS A 134 27.65 -6.47 -8.06
N ASP A 135 28.07 -5.21 -7.97
CA ASP A 135 29.34 -4.83 -7.36
C ASP A 135 29.18 -4.35 -5.91
N ASP A 136 27.97 -3.86 -5.55
CA ASP A 136 27.68 -3.34 -4.21
C ASP A 136 26.24 -3.72 -3.79
N PRO A 137 26.06 -4.62 -2.83
CA PRO A 137 24.74 -5.03 -2.36
C PRO A 137 23.95 -3.93 -1.64
N ASN A 138 24.61 -2.79 -1.36
CA ASN A 138 23.99 -1.62 -0.74
C ASN A 138 23.60 -0.53 -1.75
N LYS A 139 23.69 -0.84 -3.05
CA LYS A 139 23.27 0.05 -4.12
C LYS A 139 22.44 -0.67 -5.17
N ALA A 140 21.49 0.02 -5.74
CA ALA A 140 20.81 -0.45 -6.93
C ALA A 140 21.69 -0.25 -8.18
N ASP A 141 21.40 -1.03 -9.23
CA ASP A 141 21.96 -0.82 -10.56
C ASP A 141 21.26 0.40 -11.21
N PRO A 142 21.95 1.54 -11.41
CA PRO A 142 21.32 2.73 -11.96
C PRO A 142 20.99 2.61 -13.46
N THR A 143 21.46 1.55 -14.12
CA THR A 143 21.30 1.35 -15.56
C THR A 143 20.17 0.37 -15.90
N TYR A 144 19.60 -0.30 -14.89
CA TYR A 144 18.57 -1.28 -15.09
C TYR A 144 17.20 -0.80 -14.59
N GLU A 145 16.31 -0.62 -15.52
CA GLU A 145 14.87 -0.47 -15.27
C GLU A 145 14.09 -1.28 -16.31
N GLU A 146 13.07 -2.01 -15.85
CA GLU A 146 12.11 -2.67 -16.71
C GLU A 146 10.71 -2.19 -16.33
N GLU A 147 10.13 -1.30 -17.14
CA GLU A 147 8.75 -0.86 -16.94
C GLU A 147 7.79 -2.03 -17.14
N LEU A 148 6.93 -2.27 -16.14
CA LEU A 148 5.91 -3.31 -16.17
C LEU A 148 4.57 -2.72 -16.62
N ILE A 149 4.09 -1.69 -15.95
CA ILE A 149 2.77 -1.09 -16.20
C ILE A 149 2.88 0.43 -16.13
N ARG A 150 2.29 1.11 -17.11
CA ARG A 150 2.10 2.56 -17.15
C ARG A 150 0.61 2.87 -17.09
N ILE A 151 0.23 3.77 -16.16
CA ILE A 151 -1.17 4.04 -15.82
C ILE A 151 -1.41 5.55 -15.84
N PRO A 152 -2.00 6.09 -16.90
CA PRO A 152 -2.45 7.48 -16.91
C PRO A 152 -3.51 7.72 -15.82
N GLN A 153 -3.32 8.77 -15.04
CA GLN A 153 -4.25 9.22 -14.02
C GLN A 153 -5.00 10.47 -14.53
N PRO A 154 -6.32 10.59 -14.31
CA PRO A 154 -7.04 11.80 -14.71
C PRO A 154 -6.65 13.06 -13.94
N PHE A 155 -6.13 12.89 -12.71
CA PHE A 155 -5.77 13.98 -11.80
C PHE A 155 -4.55 13.59 -10.96
N TRP A 156 -3.98 14.57 -10.26
CA TRP A 156 -2.78 14.42 -9.42
C TRP A 156 -3.00 13.63 -8.12
N ASN A 157 -4.24 13.35 -7.73
CA ASN A 157 -4.57 12.70 -6.46
C ASN A 157 -5.31 11.37 -6.64
N HIS A 158 -5.45 10.62 -5.56
CA HIS A 158 -5.96 9.25 -5.52
C HIS A 158 -5.10 8.27 -6.36
N ASN A 159 -3.79 8.40 -6.24
CA ASN A 159 -2.86 7.56 -7.00
C ASN A 159 -2.74 6.12 -6.44
N GLY A 160 -3.09 5.93 -5.15
CA GLY A 160 -2.81 4.68 -4.46
C GLY A 160 -1.30 4.47 -4.30
N GLY A 161 -0.77 3.39 -4.89
CA GLY A 161 0.66 3.18 -5.08
C GLY A 161 1.28 2.10 -4.21
N THR A 162 0.60 1.56 -3.21
CA THR A 162 1.17 0.47 -2.40
C THR A 162 1.40 -0.78 -3.24
N LEU A 163 2.59 -1.36 -3.06
CA LEU A 163 3.01 -2.64 -3.63
C LEU A 163 3.17 -3.67 -2.52
N ALA A 164 2.66 -4.89 -2.71
CA ALA A 164 2.95 -6.02 -1.83
C ALA A 164 2.90 -7.34 -2.59
N PHE A 165 3.79 -8.27 -2.21
CA PHE A 165 3.67 -9.65 -2.66
C PHE A 165 2.71 -10.43 -1.78
N GLY A 166 1.78 -11.15 -2.41
CA GLY A 166 0.90 -12.06 -1.72
C GLY A 166 1.57 -13.39 -1.37
N PRO A 167 0.93 -14.21 -0.51
CA PRO A 167 1.42 -15.56 -0.21
C PRO A 167 1.40 -16.50 -1.42
N ASP A 168 0.74 -16.10 -2.49
CA ASP A 168 0.70 -16.77 -3.80
C ASP A 168 1.87 -16.40 -4.71
N GLY A 169 2.77 -15.51 -4.25
CA GLY A 169 3.97 -15.08 -4.98
C GLY A 169 3.72 -13.99 -6.02
N TYR A 170 2.49 -13.54 -6.22
CA TYR A 170 2.16 -12.49 -7.18
C TYR A 170 2.30 -11.09 -6.57
N LEU A 171 2.60 -10.10 -7.41
CA LEU A 171 2.64 -8.69 -7.03
C LEU A 171 1.23 -8.08 -7.09
N TYR A 172 0.80 -7.52 -5.96
CA TYR A 172 -0.43 -6.75 -5.83
C TYR A 172 -0.10 -5.26 -5.86
N ILE A 173 -0.86 -4.51 -6.67
CA ILE A 173 -0.67 -3.09 -6.93
C ILE A 173 -1.97 -2.37 -6.60
N ALA A 174 -1.94 -1.49 -5.61
CA ALA A 174 -3.09 -0.69 -5.21
C ALA A 174 -3.20 0.58 -6.06
N LEU A 175 -4.39 0.87 -6.55
CA LEU A 175 -4.70 2.08 -7.31
C LEU A 175 -5.92 2.78 -6.72
N GLY A 176 -5.96 4.10 -6.83
CA GLY A 176 -7.17 4.88 -6.62
C GLY A 176 -7.98 5.07 -7.89
N ASP A 177 -9.10 5.78 -7.78
CA ASP A 177 -10.02 6.10 -8.89
C ASP A 177 -9.45 7.12 -9.89
N GLY A 178 -8.24 7.63 -9.61
CA GLY A 178 -7.55 8.62 -10.44
C GLY A 178 -7.91 10.06 -10.12
N GLY A 179 -8.63 10.31 -9.01
CA GLY A 179 -8.71 11.63 -8.41
C GLY A 179 -10.03 12.36 -8.52
N LYS A 180 -10.02 13.51 -7.86
CA LYS A 180 -11.15 14.38 -7.54
C LYS A 180 -12.21 13.73 -6.65
N GLY A 181 -12.92 14.58 -5.87
CA GLY A 181 -14.03 14.10 -5.04
C GLY A 181 -15.21 13.59 -5.88
N GLY A 182 -15.78 12.44 -5.45
CA GLY A 182 -16.98 11.87 -6.08
C GLY A 182 -16.76 11.08 -7.36
N ASP A 183 -15.52 10.67 -7.66
CA ASP A 183 -15.16 9.85 -8.82
C ASP A 183 -15.81 10.34 -10.13
N PRO A 184 -15.46 11.55 -10.63
CA PRO A 184 -16.12 12.14 -11.79
C PRO A 184 -15.94 11.34 -13.07
N MET A 185 -14.91 10.49 -13.15
CA MET A 185 -14.63 9.61 -14.28
C MET A 185 -15.31 8.25 -14.15
N LYS A 186 -15.93 7.96 -12.99
CA LYS A 186 -16.59 6.67 -12.67
C LYS A 186 -15.65 5.46 -12.78
N ASN A 187 -14.40 5.66 -12.45
CA ASN A 187 -13.37 4.63 -12.56
C ASN A 187 -13.53 3.54 -11.50
N GLY A 188 -14.00 3.87 -10.28
CA GLY A 188 -14.16 2.91 -9.20
C GLY A 188 -15.10 1.74 -9.54
N GLN A 189 -16.02 1.89 -10.48
CA GLN A 189 -16.94 0.84 -10.93
C GLN A 189 -16.72 0.42 -12.39
N ASN A 190 -15.54 0.72 -12.96
CA ASN A 190 -15.27 0.51 -14.38
C ASN A 190 -14.13 -0.49 -14.61
N LEU A 191 -14.47 -1.74 -14.87
CA LEU A 191 -13.50 -2.81 -15.15
C LEU A 191 -12.69 -2.60 -16.46
N SER A 192 -13.05 -1.65 -17.32
CA SER A 192 -12.29 -1.38 -18.54
C SER A 192 -11.07 -0.47 -18.34
N THR A 193 -10.91 0.10 -17.15
CA THR A 193 -9.73 0.84 -16.70
C THR A 193 -9.03 0.12 -15.56
N LEU A 194 -7.76 0.46 -15.29
CA LEU A 194 -7.02 -0.05 -14.13
C LEU A 194 -7.28 0.79 -12.86
N ASN A 195 -7.72 2.04 -13.02
CA ASN A 195 -8.00 2.95 -11.90
C ASN A 195 -9.15 2.43 -11.02
N GLY A 196 -9.12 2.73 -9.72
CA GLY A 196 -10.12 2.27 -8.74
C GLY A 196 -10.05 0.77 -8.45
N SER A 197 -8.89 0.17 -8.62
CA SER A 197 -8.69 -1.28 -8.54
C SER A 197 -7.44 -1.67 -7.78
N ILE A 198 -7.41 -2.93 -7.35
CA ILE A 198 -6.19 -3.62 -6.96
C ILE A 198 -5.86 -4.60 -8.08
N LEU A 199 -4.66 -4.47 -8.64
CA LEU A 199 -4.17 -5.35 -9.68
C LEU A 199 -3.39 -6.51 -9.06
N ARG A 200 -3.32 -7.65 -9.76
CA ARG A 200 -2.46 -8.78 -9.42
C ARG A 200 -1.76 -9.29 -10.67
N ILE A 201 -0.43 -9.28 -10.65
CA ILE A 201 0.42 -9.67 -11.78
C ILE A 201 1.50 -10.67 -11.35
N ASP A 202 1.93 -11.48 -12.28
CA ASP A 202 3.05 -12.41 -12.15
C ASP A 202 4.30 -11.75 -12.75
N VAL A 203 5.27 -11.43 -11.91
CA VAL A 203 6.50 -10.76 -12.31
C VAL A 203 7.60 -11.73 -12.73
N ASP A 204 7.44 -13.04 -12.44
CA ASP A 204 8.40 -14.09 -12.78
C ASP A 204 8.23 -14.60 -14.21
N HIS A 205 7.06 -14.37 -14.81
CA HIS A 205 6.73 -14.78 -16.17
C HIS A 205 6.29 -13.58 -17.01
N LYS A 206 6.29 -13.75 -18.33
CA LYS A 206 5.87 -12.71 -19.28
C LYS A 206 4.83 -13.27 -20.26
N ASP A 207 3.75 -12.54 -20.46
CA ASP A 207 2.84 -12.74 -21.57
C ASP A 207 3.37 -12.03 -22.82
N GLU A 208 2.88 -12.41 -23.99
CA GLU A 208 3.23 -11.77 -25.25
C GLU A 208 2.96 -10.25 -25.20
N GLY A 209 3.99 -9.46 -25.47
CA GLY A 209 3.93 -7.99 -25.49
C GLY A 209 3.87 -7.33 -24.11
N LYS A 210 4.13 -8.08 -23.01
CA LYS A 210 4.20 -7.56 -21.64
C LYS A 210 5.50 -7.95 -20.94
N ASN A 211 5.92 -7.16 -19.97
CA ASN A 211 7.05 -7.48 -19.09
C ASN A 211 6.63 -8.23 -17.82
N TYR A 212 5.39 -8.72 -17.77
CA TYR A 212 4.78 -9.54 -16.72
C TYR A 212 3.76 -10.50 -17.34
N ALA A 213 3.28 -11.47 -16.59
CA ALA A 213 2.14 -12.28 -17.00
C ALA A 213 0.91 -11.99 -16.14
N VAL A 214 -0.27 -12.29 -16.69
CA VAL A 214 -1.54 -12.18 -15.96
C VAL A 214 -1.89 -13.54 -15.36
N PRO A 215 -2.01 -13.68 -14.02
CA PRO A 215 -2.41 -14.93 -13.41
C PRO A 215 -3.77 -15.41 -13.92
N LYS A 216 -3.83 -16.66 -14.42
CA LYS A 216 -5.08 -17.26 -14.93
C LYS A 216 -6.19 -17.34 -13.88
N SER A 217 -5.83 -17.25 -12.61
CA SER A 217 -6.73 -17.22 -11.46
C SER A 217 -7.25 -15.82 -11.11
N ASN A 218 -6.90 -14.77 -11.89
CA ASN A 218 -7.52 -13.45 -11.69
C ASN A 218 -9.03 -13.51 -11.96
N PRO A 219 -9.85 -12.84 -11.13
CA PRO A 219 -11.32 -12.98 -11.21
C PRO A 219 -11.92 -12.56 -12.54
N PHE A 220 -11.31 -11.57 -13.22
CA PHE A 220 -11.89 -10.92 -14.40
C PHE A 220 -11.23 -11.31 -15.72
N VAL A 221 -10.30 -12.26 -15.73
CA VAL A 221 -9.55 -12.70 -16.92
C VAL A 221 -10.44 -13.22 -18.07
N LYS A 222 -11.66 -13.68 -17.76
CA LYS A 222 -12.66 -14.14 -18.74
C LYS A 222 -13.80 -13.14 -18.95
N THR A 223 -13.79 -12.01 -18.26
CA THR A 223 -14.86 -11.01 -18.36
C THR A 223 -14.63 -10.10 -19.56
N LYS A 224 -15.56 -10.13 -20.52
CA LYS A 224 -15.44 -9.34 -21.75
C LYS A 224 -15.33 -7.85 -21.44
N GLY A 225 -14.26 -7.20 -21.94
CA GLY A 225 -14.01 -5.77 -21.79
C GLY A 225 -13.35 -5.38 -20.46
N ALA A 226 -13.16 -6.31 -19.52
CA ALA A 226 -12.42 -6.06 -18.31
C ALA A 226 -10.90 -6.12 -18.55
N LYS A 227 -10.14 -5.35 -17.77
CA LYS A 227 -8.69 -5.48 -17.68
C LYS A 227 -8.36 -6.76 -16.91
N PRO A 228 -7.62 -7.70 -17.49
CA PRO A 228 -7.40 -9.01 -16.86
C PRO A 228 -6.45 -8.96 -15.65
N GLU A 229 -5.71 -7.87 -15.47
CA GLU A 229 -4.85 -7.60 -14.32
C GLU A 229 -5.65 -7.38 -13.04
N ILE A 230 -6.93 -6.95 -13.14
CA ILE A 230 -7.76 -6.59 -12.00
C ILE A 230 -8.01 -7.81 -11.09
N TYR A 231 -7.68 -7.66 -9.81
CA TYR A 231 -8.00 -8.61 -8.76
C TYR A 231 -9.25 -8.19 -7.97
N ALA A 232 -9.34 -6.92 -7.61
CA ALA A 232 -10.50 -6.32 -6.95
C ALA A 232 -10.72 -4.91 -7.48
N TYR A 233 -11.96 -4.40 -7.41
CA TYR A 233 -12.32 -3.08 -7.88
C TYR A 233 -13.36 -2.45 -6.97
N GLY A 234 -13.67 -1.18 -7.16
CA GLY A 234 -14.66 -0.46 -6.36
C GLY A 234 -14.02 0.51 -5.36
N PHE A 235 -12.73 0.75 -5.47
CA PHE A 235 -11.97 1.56 -4.53
C PHE A 235 -11.92 3.02 -4.94
N ARG A 236 -11.84 3.88 -3.91
CA ARG A 236 -11.60 5.30 -4.08
C ARG A 236 -10.11 5.62 -4.13
N ASN A 237 -9.35 5.23 -3.10
CA ASN A 237 -7.91 5.46 -3.00
C ASN A 237 -7.27 4.49 -2.00
N VAL A 238 -6.92 3.31 -2.42
CA VAL A 238 -6.28 2.32 -1.57
C VAL A 238 -4.88 2.80 -1.20
N TRP A 239 -4.77 3.36 0.03
CA TRP A 239 -3.52 3.92 0.52
C TRP A 239 -2.53 2.87 0.97
N ARG A 240 -3.03 1.79 1.62
CA ARG A 240 -2.17 0.69 2.08
C ARG A 240 -2.88 -0.65 1.88
N LEU A 241 -2.07 -1.65 1.60
CA LEU A 241 -2.49 -3.05 1.60
C LEU A 241 -1.46 -3.91 2.33
N SER A 242 -1.92 -5.03 2.88
CA SER A 242 -1.06 -6.00 3.56
C SER A 242 -1.69 -7.38 3.59
N PHE A 243 -0.86 -8.37 3.87
CA PHE A 243 -1.28 -9.74 4.11
C PHE A 243 -0.94 -10.14 5.55
N ASP A 244 -1.91 -10.72 6.26
CA ASP A 244 -1.64 -11.37 7.54
C ASP A 244 -0.70 -12.55 7.32
N ARG A 245 0.40 -12.58 8.07
CA ARG A 245 1.47 -13.58 7.85
C ARG A 245 1.06 -15.00 8.25
N LEU A 246 0.09 -15.16 9.15
CA LEU A 246 -0.34 -16.45 9.66
C LEU A 246 -1.48 -17.03 8.84
N THR A 247 -2.43 -16.19 8.45
CA THR A 247 -3.67 -16.60 7.79
C THR A 247 -3.66 -16.40 6.28
N GLY A 248 -2.79 -15.53 5.77
CA GLY A 248 -2.82 -15.07 4.39
C GLY A 248 -3.99 -14.12 4.09
N THR A 249 -4.73 -13.66 5.10
CA THR A 249 -5.83 -12.74 4.91
C THR A 249 -5.33 -11.42 4.34
N PHE A 250 -5.98 -10.98 3.27
CA PHE A 250 -5.68 -9.73 2.58
C PHE A 250 -6.46 -8.57 3.20
N TYR A 251 -5.78 -7.48 3.48
CA TYR A 251 -6.36 -6.22 3.96
C TYR A 251 -6.00 -5.09 3.03
N ALA A 252 -6.99 -4.27 2.68
CA ALA A 252 -6.81 -3.05 1.91
C ALA A 252 -7.48 -1.88 2.65
N ALA A 253 -6.71 -0.84 2.94
CA ALA A 253 -7.22 0.38 3.58
C ALA A 253 -7.52 1.41 2.49
N ASP A 254 -8.82 1.69 2.29
CA ASP A 254 -9.33 2.62 1.29
C ASP A 254 -9.73 3.95 1.94
N VAL A 255 -9.10 5.04 1.47
CA VAL A 255 -9.32 6.37 2.02
C VAL A 255 -10.69 6.89 1.61
N GLY A 256 -11.56 7.10 2.60
CA GLY A 256 -12.90 7.63 2.42
C GLY A 256 -12.93 9.10 2.02
N GLN A 257 -14.09 9.58 1.56
CA GLN A 257 -14.19 10.95 1.08
C GLN A 257 -14.46 11.97 2.21
N LYS A 258 -15.32 11.66 3.19
CA LYS A 258 -15.76 12.63 4.22
C LYS A 258 -16.07 12.03 5.58
N LEU A 259 -16.68 10.86 5.66
CA LEU A 259 -17.30 10.32 6.86
C LEU A 259 -16.69 9.00 7.35
N TRP A 260 -16.24 8.16 6.45
CA TRP A 260 -15.82 6.80 6.74
C TRP A 260 -14.49 6.50 6.08
N GLU A 261 -13.64 5.81 6.80
CA GLU A 261 -12.49 5.09 6.29
C GLU A 261 -12.87 3.61 6.22
N GLU A 262 -12.38 2.88 5.21
CA GLU A 262 -12.79 1.51 4.92
C GLU A 262 -11.59 0.55 4.95
N ILE A 263 -11.80 -0.64 5.49
CA ILE A 263 -10.83 -1.75 5.48
C ILE A 263 -11.54 -3.02 5.03
#